data_afcdfe8a42c203edebc67a5a2c583426
#
_entry.id   afcdfe8a42c203edebc67a5a2c583426
#
_cell.length_a   1.000
_cell.length_b   1.000
_cell.length_c   1.000
_cell.angle_alpha   90.00
_cell.angle_beta   90.00
_cell.angle_gamma   90.00
#
_symmetry.space_group_name_H-M   'P 1'
#
loop_
_entity.id
_entity.type
_entity.pdbx_description
1 polymer ?
#
loop_
_entity_poly.entity_id
_entity_poly.type
_entity_poly.pdbx_seq_one_letter_code
_entity_poly.pdbx_strand_id
1 'polypeptide(L)'
;MKESFLIDVLKKGVSPFHCVEAAMQTLEKSGFEELEYARPWNMKKGKAYMMNHHGTTLYAFTVGENFRADAMLRMAAAHTDYPYLRIKPNADFVTDRYAQVNVEVYGGPILNTWFDRPLGIAGRVIVRSKDVFAPETMLYRSGRPVLIIPNLAIHMNREVNKGVAINNQVDLMPVADMLSEEQQSTDYFLSFLAEELAVKKEDILDFELNTYCVEEPAYVGIKETLLSSPRLDNQTSVAALLAAIVEGTRTDGINLIALFDNEEIGNTSKQGAASILLHDMVKRIYRSLGCSEEETDCAMYGGMLLSVDVAHALHPNHKEKMDITNHPVLGDGFCIKEACSQSYATDAKAIGILRQLCDQNKIAYQRFVNRSDVRGGGTLGSVASTLFPVRTVDIGIPLLSMHSARELMGRTDFDALASAVTAYFS
;
A
#
# COMPACT_ATOMS: atom_id res chain seq x y z
N MET A 1 9.86 13.14 14.52
CA MET A 1 10.48 11.91 13.96
C MET A 1 9.47 11.16 13.08
N LYS A 2 8.25 10.89 13.54
CA LYS A 2 7.24 10.12 12.78
C LYS A 2 6.83 10.79 11.45
N GLU A 3 6.60 12.09 11.44
CA GLU A 3 6.17 12.82 10.24
C GLU A 3 7.24 12.84 9.12
N SER A 4 8.52 13.07 9.45
CA SER A 4 9.60 13.03 8.46
C SER A 4 9.77 11.61 7.88
N PHE A 5 9.50 10.59 8.67
CA PHE A 5 9.50 9.20 8.24
C PHE A 5 8.35 8.92 7.25
N LEU A 6 7.14 9.41 7.54
CA LEU A 6 6.01 9.31 6.59
C LEU A 6 6.35 9.94 5.24
N ILE A 7 6.91 11.18 5.25
CA ILE A 7 7.30 11.87 4.01
C ILE A 7 8.34 11.05 3.23
N ASP A 8 9.30 10.43 3.90
CA ASP A 8 10.30 9.57 3.25
C ASP A 8 9.66 8.32 2.61
N VAL A 9 8.73 7.65 3.31
CA VAL A 9 7.98 6.50 2.77
C VAL A 9 7.15 6.92 1.55
N LEU A 10 6.41 8.03 1.61
CA LEU A 10 5.61 8.55 0.50
C LEU A 10 6.46 8.87 -0.74
N LYS A 11 7.67 9.40 -0.54
CA LYS A 11 8.61 9.70 -1.63
C LYS A 11 9.20 8.45 -2.28
N LYS A 12 9.46 7.43 -1.50
CA LYS A 12 10.09 6.18 -1.96
C LYS A 12 9.09 5.18 -2.54
N GLY A 13 7.90 5.05 -1.96
CA GLY A 13 6.89 4.06 -2.32
C GLY A 13 6.16 4.38 -3.63
N VAL A 14 6.88 4.52 -4.74
CA VAL A 14 6.34 4.89 -6.06
C VAL A 14 5.86 3.71 -6.90
N SER A 15 6.00 2.50 -6.42
CA SER A 15 5.37 1.26 -6.88
C SER A 15 5.36 0.27 -5.72
N PRO A 16 4.57 -0.82 -5.76
CA PRO A 16 4.61 -1.88 -4.74
C PRO A 16 6.04 -2.42 -4.53
N PHE A 17 6.81 -2.57 -5.60
CA PHE A 17 8.22 -2.99 -5.52
C PHE A 17 9.10 -2.03 -4.73
N HIS A 18 8.97 -0.73 -5.00
CA HIS A 18 9.74 0.31 -4.31
C HIS A 18 9.27 0.49 -2.87
N CYS A 19 7.98 0.25 -2.59
CA CYS A 19 7.44 0.24 -1.23
C CYS A 19 8.11 -0.86 -0.40
N VAL A 20 8.16 -2.10 -0.90
CA VAL A 20 8.80 -3.23 -0.22
C VAL A 20 10.31 -3.01 -0.08
N GLU A 21 10.99 -2.53 -1.12
CA GLU A 21 12.43 -2.22 -1.03
C GLU A 21 12.74 -1.19 0.06
N ALA A 22 11.98 -0.09 0.10
CA ALA A 22 12.16 0.95 1.13
C ALA A 22 11.83 0.43 2.54
N ALA A 23 10.82 -0.45 2.65
CA ALA A 23 10.47 -1.11 3.90
C ALA A 23 11.60 -2.03 4.38
N MET A 24 12.15 -2.88 3.50
CA MET A 24 13.28 -3.76 3.82
C MET A 24 14.50 -2.96 4.26
N GLN A 25 14.88 -1.90 3.53
CA GLN A 25 16.00 -1.04 3.92
C GLN A 25 15.81 -0.41 5.31
N THR A 26 14.59 -0.07 5.69
CA THR A 26 14.25 0.46 7.01
C THR A 26 14.41 -0.59 8.09
N LEU A 27 13.92 -1.80 7.83
CA LEU A 27 13.99 -2.93 8.74
C LEU A 27 15.42 -3.45 8.94
N GLU A 28 16.21 -3.56 7.86
CA GLU A 28 17.63 -3.92 7.93
C GLU A 28 18.43 -2.98 8.84
N LYS A 29 18.25 -1.66 8.65
CA LYS A 29 18.89 -0.64 9.51
C LYS A 29 18.46 -0.77 10.98
N SER A 30 17.31 -1.38 11.23
CA SER A 30 16.78 -1.64 12.56
C SER A 30 17.13 -3.04 13.09
N GLY A 31 17.97 -3.80 12.37
CA GLY A 31 18.51 -5.09 12.81
C GLY A 31 17.62 -6.30 12.50
N PHE A 32 16.65 -6.17 11.58
CA PHE A 32 15.88 -7.31 11.08
C PHE A 32 16.73 -8.15 10.12
N GLU A 33 16.67 -9.48 10.29
CA GLU A 33 17.38 -10.44 9.45
C GLU A 33 16.42 -10.97 8.37
N GLU A 34 16.85 -10.99 7.10
CA GLU A 34 16.03 -11.52 6.02
C GLU A 34 15.98 -13.05 6.05
N LEU A 35 14.77 -13.61 5.87
CA LEU A 35 14.49 -15.03 5.74
C LEU A 35 13.95 -15.35 4.35
N GLU A 36 14.44 -16.44 3.75
CA GLU A 36 13.88 -16.98 2.52
C GLU A 36 12.85 -18.07 2.84
N TYR A 37 11.65 -17.98 2.27
CA TYR A 37 10.61 -18.99 2.52
C TYR A 37 11.01 -20.39 2.03
N ALA A 38 11.77 -20.47 0.95
CA ALA A 38 12.22 -21.74 0.38
C ALA A 38 13.37 -22.42 1.16
N ARG A 39 13.91 -21.79 2.22
CA ARG A 39 15.03 -22.31 3.01
C ARG A 39 14.64 -22.64 4.44
N PRO A 40 15.33 -23.58 5.15
CA PRO A 40 15.12 -23.78 6.59
C PRO A 40 15.42 -22.51 7.40
N TRP A 41 14.60 -22.24 8.43
CA TRP A 41 14.77 -21.09 9.32
C TRP A 41 15.44 -21.52 10.63
N ASN A 42 16.43 -20.77 11.07
CA ASN A 42 17.10 -20.95 12.37
C ASN A 42 16.86 -19.69 13.22
N MET A 43 15.66 -19.58 13.78
CA MET A 43 15.21 -18.41 14.50
C MET A 43 15.63 -18.44 15.97
N LYS A 44 15.83 -17.26 16.56
CA LYS A 44 16.22 -17.09 17.97
C LYS A 44 15.27 -16.11 18.66
N LYS A 45 15.05 -16.32 19.95
CA LYS A 45 14.37 -15.36 20.83
C LYS A 45 15.18 -14.06 20.91
N GLY A 46 14.50 -12.93 21.06
CA GLY A 46 15.12 -11.60 21.11
C GLY A 46 15.60 -11.09 19.74
N LYS A 47 15.19 -11.73 18.64
CA LYS A 47 15.55 -11.34 17.28
C LYS A 47 14.35 -10.89 16.46
N ALA A 48 14.62 -10.14 15.42
CA ALA A 48 13.65 -9.64 14.45
C ALA A 48 13.98 -10.15 13.05
N TYR A 49 12.95 -10.46 12.28
CA TYR A 49 13.07 -11.10 10.98
C TYR A 49 12.13 -10.46 9.97
N MET A 50 12.49 -10.52 8.69
CA MET A 50 11.62 -10.13 7.59
C MET A 50 11.68 -11.14 6.46
N MET A 51 10.65 -11.19 5.63
CA MET A 51 10.57 -12.06 4.46
C MET A 51 9.89 -11.33 3.31
N ASN A 52 10.61 -11.17 2.21
CA ASN A 52 10.10 -10.63 0.96
C ASN A 52 9.39 -11.74 0.16
N HIS A 53 8.19 -11.48 -0.34
CA HIS A 53 7.45 -12.37 -1.21
C HIS A 53 7.16 -11.71 -2.55
N HIS A 54 7.84 -12.18 -3.59
CA HIS A 54 7.75 -11.72 -4.98
C HIS A 54 8.04 -10.22 -5.21
N GLY A 55 8.67 -9.54 -4.25
CA GLY A 55 9.07 -8.13 -4.37
C GLY A 55 7.98 -7.11 -4.08
N THR A 56 6.74 -7.51 -3.81
CA THR A 56 5.62 -6.60 -3.58
C THR A 56 4.85 -6.86 -2.28
N THR A 57 5.08 -8.02 -1.64
CA THR A 57 4.53 -8.35 -0.33
C THR A 57 5.65 -8.59 0.67
N LEU A 58 5.53 -8.06 1.88
CA LEU A 58 6.54 -8.16 2.92
C LEU A 58 5.91 -8.59 4.24
N TYR A 59 6.53 -9.56 4.88
CA TYR A 59 6.26 -9.91 6.28
C TYR A 59 7.45 -9.49 7.13
N ALA A 60 7.19 -8.89 8.28
CA ALA A 60 8.24 -8.65 9.28
C ALA A 60 7.71 -8.94 10.68
N PHE A 61 8.56 -9.52 11.54
CA PHE A 61 8.14 -9.90 12.87
C PHE A 61 9.29 -9.86 13.89
N THR A 62 8.93 -9.62 15.13
CA THR A 62 9.84 -9.70 16.27
C THR A 62 9.48 -10.90 17.13
N VAL A 63 10.49 -11.59 17.65
CA VAL A 63 10.35 -12.66 18.64
C VAL A 63 10.85 -12.13 19.98
N GLY A 64 9.99 -12.02 20.94
CA GLY A 64 10.36 -11.52 22.26
C GLY A 64 11.49 -12.32 22.93
N GLU A 65 12.34 -11.67 23.69
CA GLU A 65 13.44 -12.31 24.42
C GLU A 65 12.93 -13.36 25.41
N ASN A 66 11.80 -13.07 26.04
CA ASN A 66 11.10 -13.95 26.98
C ASN A 66 9.91 -14.68 26.32
N PHE A 67 10.02 -14.99 25.03
CA PHE A 67 8.95 -15.61 24.25
C PHE A 67 8.32 -16.82 24.95
N ARG A 68 6.99 -16.82 25.00
CA ARG A 68 6.13 -17.91 25.45
C ARG A 68 5.08 -18.19 24.38
N ALA A 69 4.79 -19.46 24.13
CA ALA A 69 3.82 -19.87 23.11
C ALA A 69 2.37 -19.42 23.44
N ASP A 70 2.04 -19.30 24.73
CA ASP A 70 0.72 -18.88 25.23
C ASP A 70 0.53 -17.34 25.24
N ALA A 71 1.56 -16.56 24.94
CA ALA A 71 1.44 -15.12 24.81
C ALA A 71 0.67 -14.76 23.51
N MET A 72 -0.30 -13.85 23.62
CA MET A 72 -1.14 -13.45 22.48
C MET A 72 -0.30 -13.05 21.26
N LEU A 73 -0.55 -13.67 20.09
CA LEU A 73 0.02 -13.24 18.83
C LEU A 73 -0.60 -11.90 18.44
N ARG A 74 0.23 -10.86 18.23
CA ARG A 74 -0.22 -9.53 17.80
C ARG A 74 0.20 -9.29 16.36
N MET A 75 -0.78 -9.01 15.51
CA MET A 75 -0.55 -8.81 14.09
C MET A 75 -1.14 -7.50 13.62
N ALA A 76 -0.52 -6.89 12.61
CA ALA A 76 -1.08 -5.76 11.88
C ALA A 76 -0.82 -5.94 10.38
N ALA A 77 -1.76 -5.53 9.54
CA ALA A 77 -1.63 -5.67 8.10
C ALA A 77 -2.05 -4.38 7.37
N ALA A 78 -1.35 -4.08 6.29
CA ALA A 78 -1.61 -2.97 5.36
C ALA A 78 -1.34 -3.43 3.93
N HIS A 79 -1.54 -2.57 2.92
CA HIS A 79 -1.19 -2.91 1.55
C HIS A 79 -0.16 -1.95 0.94
N THR A 80 0.57 -2.45 -0.06
CA THR A 80 1.68 -1.76 -0.71
C THR A 80 1.28 -1.11 -2.02
N ASP A 81 0.21 -1.62 -2.66
CA ASP A 81 -0.32 -1.15 -3.92
C ASP A 81 -1.21 0.10 -3.75
N TYR A 82 -1.59 0.70 -4.85
CA TYR A 82 -2.48 1.87 -4.95
C TYR A 82 -3.03 1.94 -6.39
N PRO A 83 -4.10 2.67 -6.69
CA PRO A 83 -4.59 2.80 -8.06
C PRO A 83 -3.59 3.52 -8.97
N TYR A 84 -3.31 2.95 -10.16
CA TYR A 84 -2.39 3.50 -11.15
C TYR A 84 -2.75 3.09 -12.58
N LEU A 85 -1.97 3.55 -13.55
CA LEU A 85 -2.01 3.05 -14.92
C LEU A 85 -0.82 2.12 -15.13
N ARG A 86 -1.08 0.83 -15.42
CA ARG A 86 -0.06 -0.17 -15.72
C ARG A 86 0.32 -0.10 -17.20
N ILE A 87 1.61 -0.13 -17.49
CA ILE A 87 2.12 -0.17 -18.86
C ILE A 87 1.94 -1.58 -19.40
N LYS A 88 1.31 -1.69 -20.58
CA LYS A 88 1.08 -2.99 -21.26
C LYS A 88 2.37 -3.52 -21.90
N PRO A 89 2.48 -4.85 -22.12
CA PRO A 89 3.70 -5.47 -22.70
C PRO A 89 4.11 -4.86 -24.05
N ASN A 90 3.17 -4.63 -24.96
CA ASN A 90 3.40 -3.91 -26.20
C ASN A 90 2.98 -2.46 -26.00
N ALA A 91 3.88 -1.66 -25.47
CA ALA A 91 3.59 -0.33 -24.97
C ALA A 91 3.54 0.75 -26.07
N ASP A 92 4.28 0.56 -27.15
CA ASP A 92 4.46 1.57 -28.19
C ASP A 92 3.19 1.81 -28.99
N PHE A 93 2.76 3.07 -29.07
CA PHE A 93 1.68 3.52 -29.94
C PHE A 93 2.02 4.90 -30.49
N VAL A 94 1.96 5.06 -31.80
CA VAL A 94 2.31 6.31 -32.48
C VAL A 94 1.10 6.88 -33.22
N THR A 95 0.78 8.13 -32.91
CA THR A 95 -0.21 8.90 -33.66
C THR A 95 0.49 10.10 -34.32
N ASP A 96 0.59 10.08 -35.64
CA ASP A 96 1.40 11.06 -36.40
C ASP A 96 2.85 11.08 -35.91
N ARG A 97 3.21 12.10 -35.14
CA ARG A 97 4.54 12.23 -34.50
C ARG A 97 4.53 12.08 -32.97
N TYR A 98 3.36 11.83 -32.39
CA TYR A 98 3.27 11.63 -30.95
C TYR A 98 3.60 10.19 -30.59
N ALA A 99 4.63 9.99 -29.80
CA ALA A 99 4.89 8.74 -29.12
C ALA A 99 3.97 8.64 -27.90
N GLN A 100 3.17 7.58 -27.83
CA GLN A 100 2.23 7.33 -26.74
C GLN A 100 2.49 5.95 -26.12
N VAL A 101 2.17 5.80 -24.87
CA VAL A 101 2.33 4.53 -24.14
C VAL A 101 0.97 3.91 -23.90
N ASN A 102 0.78 2.65 -24.31
CA ASN A 102 -0.45 1.91 -24.08
C ASN A 102 -0.49 1.41 -22.62
N VAL A 103 -1.58 1.74 -21.94
CA VAL A 103 -1.77 1.45 -20.51
C VAL A 103 -3.11 0.77 -20.23
N GLU A 104 -3.22 0.15 -19.08
CA GLU A 104 -4.48 -0.30 -18.49
C GLU A 104 -4.65 0.23 -17.06
N VAL A 105 -5.91 0.40 -16.65
CA VAL A 105 -6.24 0.88 -15.32
C VAL A 105 -6.09 -0.26 -14.31
N TYR A 106 -5.36 0.00 -13.24
CA TYR A 106 -5.24 -0.87 -12.07
C TYR A 106 -5.99 -0.26 -10.89
N GLY A 107 -6.87 -1.04 -10.24
CA GLY A 107 -7.71 -0.57 -9.15
C GLY A 107 -8.84 0.36 -9.59
N GLY A 108 -9.29 1.21 -8.69
CA GLY A 108 -10.42 2.14 -8.88
C GLY A 108 -10.03 3.62 -8.84
N PRO A 109 -9.13 4.15 -9.70
CA PRO A 109 -8.69 5.54 -9.63
C PRO A 109 -9.80 6.52 -10.02
N ILE A 110 -9.77 7.74 -9.46
CA ILE A 110 -10.55 8.87 -9.94
C ILE A 110 -9.86 9.41 -11.22
N LEU A 111 -10.24 8.88 -12.37
CA LEU A 111 -9.50 9.03 -13.64
C LEU A 111 -9.23 10.47 -14.06
N ASN A 112 -10.21 11.39 -13.89
CA ASN A 112 -10.05 12.79 -14.27
C ASN A 112 -8.92 13.50 -13.51
N THR A 113 -8.47 12.97 -12.38
CA THR A 113 -7.38 13.56 -11.61
C THR A 113 -5.99 13.24 -12.16
N TRP A 114 -5.90 12.32 -13.11
CA TRP A 114 -4.66 11.91 -13.76
C TRP A 114 -4.31 12.74 -15.00
N PHE A 115 -5.29 13.49 -15.54
CA PHE A 115 -5.07 14.38 -16.69
C PHE A 115 -4.22 15.59 -16.29
N ASP A 116 -3.41 16.07 -17.23
CA ASP A 116 -2.54 17.25 -17.14
C ASP A 116 -1.49 17.20 -16.03
N ARG A 117 -1.28 16.03 -15.43
CA ARG A 117 -0.25 15.82 -14.39
C ARG A 117 1.02 15.27 -14.99
N PRO A 118 2.18 15.74 -14.52
CA PRO A 118 3.46 15.11 -14.83
C PRO A 118 3.55 13.73 -14.18
N LEU A 119 3.75 12.69 -15.00
CA LEU A 119 3.80 11.30 -14.58
C LEU A 119 5.20 10.71 -14.79
N GLY A 120 5.67 9.94 -13.81
CA GLY A 120 6.83 9.09 -13.92
C GLY A 120 6.45 7.62 -14.16
N ILE A 121 7.47 6.80 -14.37
CA ILE A 121 7.36 5.35 -14.52
C ILE A 121 8.18 4.68 -13.43
N ALA A 122 7.62 3.66 -12.77
CA ALA A 122 8.33 2.86 -11.77
C ALA A 122 7.86 1.40 -11.77
N GLY A 123 8.71 0.51 -11.28
CA GLY A 123 8.39 -0.92 -11.16
C GLY A 123 9.64 -1.78 -11.28
N ARG A 124 9.49 -2.98 -11.84
CA ARG A 124 10.62 -3.88 -12.11
C ARG A 124 10.74 -4.23 -13.58
N VAL A 125 11.97 -4.49 -14.00
CA VAL A 125 12.34 -4.99 -15.33
C VAL A 125 13.09 -6.30 -15.14
N ILE A 126 12.75 -7.30 -15.93
CA ILE A 126 13.38 -8.63 -15.91
C ILE A 126 14.38 -8.70 -17.07
N VAL A 127 15.62 -8.94 -16.73
CA VAL A 127 16.74 -8.95 -17.67
C VAL A 127 17.34 -10.36 -17.74
N ARG A 128 17.82 -10.71 -18.93
CA ARG A 128 18.45 -11.99 -19.20
C ARG A 128 19.67 -12.23 -18.32
N SER A 129 19.74 -13.40 -17.73
CA SER A 129 20.92 -13.91 -17.01
C SER A 129 21.46 -15.18 -17.66
N LYS A 130 22.54 -15.73 -17.10
CA LYS A 130 23.09 -17.01 -17.54
C LYS A 130 22.22 -18.20 -17.11
N ASP A 131 21.54 -18.10 -16.00
CA ASP A 131 20.62 -19.12 -15.49
C ASP A 131 19.20 -18.82 -15.95
N VAL A 132 18.65 -19.69 -16.78
CA VAL A 132 17.30 -19.56 -17.35
C VAL A 132 16.21 -19.49 -16.25
N PHE A 133 16.42 -20.13 -15.10
CA PHE A 133 15.47 -20.15 -13.99
C PHE A 133 15.69 -19.02 -12.99
N ALA A 134 16.73 -18.22 -13.16
CA ALA A 134 17.06 -17.08 -12.30
C ALA A 134 17.39 -15.82 -13.13
N PRO A 135 16.44 -15.28 -13.91
CA PRO A 135 16.66 -14.01 -14.62
C PRO A 135 16.92 -12.89 -13.61
N GLU A 136 17.71 -11.91 -14.03
CA GLU A 136 18.02 -10.76 -13.18
C GLU A 136 16.81 -9.84 -13.06
N THR A 137 16.57 -9.32 -11.87
CA THR A 137 15.51 -8.34 -11.59
C THR A 137 16.14 -6.98 -11.29
N MET A 138 15.77 -5.97 -12.06
CA MET A 138 16.19 -4.58 -11.86
C MET A 138 14.98 -3.72 -11.48
N LEU A 139 15.08 -2.96 -10.39
CA LEU A 139 14.08 -1.95 -10.09
C LEU A 139 14.35 -0.71 -10.94
N TYR A 140 13.28 -0.15 -11.50
CA TYR A 140 13.35 1.05 -12.32
C TYR A 140 12.44 2.15 -11.77
N ARG A 141 12.96 3.36 -11.70
CA ARG A 141 12.22 4.58 -11.39
C ARG A 141 12.78 5.70 -12.26
N SER A 142 11.92 6.35 -13.05
CA SER A 142 12.35 7.44 -13.96
C SER A 142 12.93 8.66 -13.22
N GLY A 143 12.56 8.87 -11.95
CA GLY A 143 13.04 10.00 -11.14
C GLY A 143 12.67 11.39 -11.65
N ARG A 144 12.07 11.46 -12.84
CA ARG A 144 11.60 12.65 -13.54
C ARG A 144 10.27 12.38 -14.24
N PRO A 145 9.50 13.40 -14.59
CA PRO A 145 8.32 13.20 -15.45
C PRO A 145 8.74 12.76 -16.85
N VAL A 146 8.12 11.70 -17.33
CA VAL A 146 8.35 11.13 -18.69
C VAL A 146 7.07 10.91 -19.45
N LEU A 147 5.91 11.08 -18.81
CA LEU A 147 4.58 10.88 -19.38
C LEU A 147 3.63 12.00 -18.97
N ILE A 148 2.64 12.27 -19.81
CA ILE A 148 1.51 13.16 -19.51
C ILE A 148 0.26 12.72 -20.29
N ILE A 149 -0.93 12.83 -19.68
CA ILE A 149 -2.21 12.61 -20.33
C ILE A 149 -2.86 13.98 -20.54
N PRO A 150 -2.82 14.56 -21.75
CA PRO A 150 -3.38 15.87 -21.97
C PRO A 150 -4.91 15.83 -22.07
N ASN A 151 -5.59 16.77 -21.42
CA ASN A 151 -7.01 17.02 -21.67
C ASN A 151 -7.27 17.63 -23.05
N LEU A 152 -8.45 17.40 -23.59
CA LEU A 152 -8.93 18.20 -24.72
C LEU A 152 -9.16 19.66 -24.26
N ALA A 153 -8.76 20.61 -25.12
CA ALA A 153 -9.03 22.02 -24.86
C ALA A 153 -10.54 22.26 -24.72
N ILE A 154 -10.93 23.18 -23.86
CA ILE A 154 -12.34 23.51 -23.59
C ILE A 154 -13.14 23.84 -24.86
N HIS A 155 -12.48 24.40 -25.89
CA HIS A 155 -13.10 24.70 -27.18
C HIS A 155 -13.51 23.45 -27.97
N MET A 156 -12.84 22.33 -27.74
CA MET A 156 -13.08 21.04 -28.39
C MET A 156 -14.00 20.13 -27.53
N ASN A 157 -14.16 20.43 -26.24
CA ASN A 157 -15.02 19.69 -25.31
C ASN A 157 -15.73 20.65 -24.35
N ARG A 158 -16.77 21.34 -24.81
CA ARG A 158 -17.50 22.36 -24.02
C ARG A 158 -18.31 21.77 -22.87
N GLU A 159 -18.57 20.47 -22.89
CA GLU A 159 -19.35 19.76 -21.87
C GLU A 159 -18.48 19.19 -20.74
N VAL A 160 -17.15 19.32 -20.78
CA VAL A 160 -16.21 18.73 -19.80
C VAL A 160 -16.60 19.06 -18.34
N ASN A 161 -17.06 20.28 -18.07
CA ASN A 161 -17.45 20.69 -16.72
C ASN A 161 -18.84 20.18 -16.27
N LYS A 162 -19.59 19.52 -17.18
CA LYS A 162 -20.86 18.85 -16.86
C LYS A 162 -20.71 17.35 -16.59
N GLY A 163 -19.49 16.84 -16.70
CA GLY A 163 -19.14 15.43 -16.57
C GLY A 163 -19.08 14.75 -17.94
N VAL A 164 -17.93 14.16 -18.24
CA VAL A 164 -17.68 13.38 -19.47
C VAL A 164 -17.23 11.98 -19.06
N ALA A 165 -17.85 10.95 -19.65
CA ALA A 165 -17.40 9.59 -19.48
C ALA A 165 -16.00 9.42 -20.11
N ILE A 166 -15.04 8.96 -19.32
CA ILE A 166 -13.67 8.70 -19.75
C ILE A 166 -13.60 7.25 -20.25
N ASN A 167 -13.11 7.05 -21.49
CA ASN A 167 -12.84 5.74 -22.05
C ASN A 167 -11.40 5.33 -21.74
N ASN A 168 -11.24 4.26 -20.96
CA ASN A 168 -9.93 3.80 -20.49
C ASN A 168 -8.94 3.45 -21.62
N GLN A 169 -9.41 3.02 -22.78
CA GLN A 169 -8.55 2.64 -23.91
C GLN A 169 -8.16 3.83 -24.78
N VAL A 170 -9.04 4.84 -24.88
CA VAL A 170 -8.87 5.95 -25.83
C VAL A 170 -8.30 7.19 -25.14
N ASP A 171 -8.85 7.54 -23.97
CA ASP A 171 -8.56 8.83 -23.34
C ASP A 171 -7.34 8.80 -22.39
N LEU A 172 -6.90 7.61 -21.97
CA LEU A 172 -5.86 7.46 -20.93
C LEU A 172 -4.47 7.12 -21.47
N MET A 173 -4.26 7.11 -22.80
CA MET A 173 -2.92 6.83 -23.35
C MET A 173 -1.99 8.04 -23.16
N PRO A 174 -0.97 7.95 -22.30
CA PRO A 174 -0.05 9.05 -22.05
C PRO A 174 0.81 9.34 -23.28
N VAL A 175 1.07 10.61 -23.50
CA VAL A 175 2.10 11.08 -24.44
C VAL A 175 3.45 10.99 -23.75
N ALA A 176 4.41 10.37 -24.44
CA ALA A 176 5.79 10.18 -23.96
C ALA A 176 6.76 11.16 -24.63
N ASP A 177 6.63 11.40 -25.94
CA ASP A 177 7.56 12.28 -26.67
C ASP A 177 6.99 12.69 -28.05
N MET A 178 7.76 13.56 -28.74
CA MET A 178 7.59 13.90 -30.14
C MET A 178 8.67 13.23 -30.98
N LEU A 179 8.29 12.30 -31.83
CA LEU A 179 9.23 11.58 -32.70
C LEU A 179 9.66 12.42 -33.89
N SER A 180 10.93 12.34 -34.31
CA SER A 180 11.40 12.82 -35.58
C SER A 180 10.93 11.92 -36.73
N GLU A 181 10.99 12.38 -37.99
CA GLU A 181 10.62 11.57 -39.16
C GLU A 181 11.46 10.28 -39.27
N GLU A 182 12.70 10.29 -38.76
CA GLU A 182 13.63 9.17 -38.75
C GLU A 182 13.35 8.19 -37.60
N GLN A 183 12.66 8.63 -36.55
CA GLN A 183 12.40 7.87 -35.31
C GLN A 183 11.01 7.24 -35.22
N GLN A 184 10.25 7.20 -36.31
CA GLN A 184 8.91 6.56 -36.36
C GLN A 184 9.01 5.03 -36.22
N SER A 185 9.67 4.54 -35.16
CA SER A 185 9.81 3.12 -34.88
C SER A 185 8.87 2.69 -33.75
N THR A 186 8.40 1.45 -33.84
CA THR A 186 7.52 0.80 -32.85
C THR A 186 8.28 0.25 -31.65
N ASP A 187 9.52 0.69 -31.40
CA ASP A 187 10.40 0.15 -30.35
C ASP A 187 11.00 1.25 -29.45
N TYR A 188 10.41 2.44 -29.42
CA TYR A 188 10.99 3.57 -28.67
C TYR A 188 10.93 3.34 -27.16
N PHE A 189 9.87 2.68 -26.64
CA PHE A 189 9.71 2.44 -25.20
C PHE A 189 10.76 1.46 -24.66
N LEU A 190 10.96 0.32 -25.33
CA LEU A 190 12.02 -0.63 -24.93
C LEU A 190 13.42 -0.04 -25.13
N SER A 191 13.62 0.78 -26.17
CA SER A 191 14.90 1.48 -26.36
C SER A 191 15.18 2.49 -25.24
N PHE A 192 14.15 3.23 -24.84
CA PHE A 192 14.22 4.12 -23.67
C PHE A 192 14.59 3.36 -22.38
N LEU A 193 13.90 2.22 -22.09
CA LEU A 193 14.23 1.41 -20.91
C LEU A 193 15.64 0.83 -20.95
N ALA A 194 16.09 0.38 -22.12
CA ALA A 194 17.43 -0.17 -22.30
C ALA A 194 18.52 0.88 -22.04
N GLU A 195 18.31 2.10 -22.49
CA GLU A 195 19.21 3.23 -22.24
C GLU A 195 19.24 3.60 -20.74
N GLU A 196 18.06 3.77 -20.10
CA GLU A 196 17.95 4.12 -18.67
C GLU A 196 18.57 3.05 -17.75
N LEU A 197 18.48 1.77 -18.12
CA LEU A 197 19.03 0.65 -17.35
C LEU A 197 20.47 0.27 -17.74
N ALA A 198 21.01 0.87 -18.78
CA ALA A 198 22.32 0.54 -19.36
C ALA A 198 22.46 -0.95 -19.75
N VAL A 199 21.38 -1.54 -20.31
CA VAL A 199 21.34 -2.92 -20.81
C VAL A 199 21.05 -2.95 -22.31
N LYS A 200 21.25 -4.10 -22.95
CA LYS A 200 20.81 -4.28 -24.34
C LYS A 200 19.30 -4.50 -24.39
N LYS A 201 18.65 -3.93 -25.40
CA LYS A 201 17.20 -4.09 -25.60
C LYS A 201 16.79 -5.57 -25.67
N GLU A 202 17.59 -6.40 -26.33
CA GLU A 202 17.35 -7.84 -26.50
C GLU A 202 17.47 -8.63 -25.19
N ASP A 203 18.09 -8.07 -24.17
CA ASP A 203 18.24 -8.67 -22.86
C ASP A 203 17.09 -8.33 -21.91
N ILE A 204 16.23 -7.35 -22.25
CA ILE A 204 14.97 -7.09 -21.54
C ILE A 204 13.98 -8.20 -21.92
N LEU A 205 13.62 -9.05 -20.96
CA LEU A 205 12.72 -10.19 -21.18
C LEU A 205 11.25 -9.80 -20.96
N ASP A 206 10.99 -9.00 -19.91
CA ASP A 206 9.66 -8.53 -19.55
C ASP A 206 9.76 -7.41 -18.50
N PHE A 207 8.63 -6.77 -18.19
CA PHE A 207 8.56 -5.73 -17.16
C PHE A 207 7.18 -5.70 -16.47
N GLU A 208 7.17 -5.20 -15.25
CA GLU A 208 5.96 -4.81 -14.53
C GLU A 208 6.13 -3.35 -14.10
N LEU A 209 5.67 -2.45 -14.93
CA LEU A 209 5.83 -1.00 -14.78
C LEU A 209 4.49 -0.31 -14.64
N ASN A 210 4.43 0.67 -13.73
CA ASN A 210 3.26 1.52 -13.50
C ASN A 210 3.63 2.99 -13.62
N THR A 211 2.63 3.81 -13.93
CA THR A 211 2.75 5.26 -13.84
C THR A 211 2.61 5.70 -12.39
N TYR A 212 3.25 6.81 -12.04
CA TYR A 212 3.04 7.48 -10.75
C TYR A 212 3.07 9.00 -10.91
N CYS A 213 2.29 9.71 -10.07
CA CYS A 213 2.36 11.16 -10.00
C CYS A 213 3.70 11.56 -9.34
N VAL A 214 4.51 12.37 -10.05
CA VAL A 214 5.83 12.78 -9.57
C VAL A 214 5.80 13.92 -8.56
N GLU A 215 4.62 14.53 -8.36
CA GLU A 215 4.47 15.64 -7.41
C GLU A 215 4.77 15.18 -5.98
N GLU A 216 5.62 15.94 -5.31
CA GLU A 216 6.05 15.67 -3.92
C GLU A 216 4.91 15.89 -2.92
N PRO A 217 4.95 15.20 -1.76
CA PRO A 217 4.10 15.52 -0.61
C PRO A 217 4.26 16.99 -0.21
N ALA A 218 3.15 17.67 0.10
CA ALA A 218 3.16 19.07 0.47
C ALA A 218 2.18 19.36 1.61
N TYR A 219 2.61 20.19 2.56
CA TYR A 219 1.70 20.76 3.55
C TYR A 219 0.85 21.84 2.89
N VAL A 220 -0.44 21.82 3.19
CA VAL A 220 -1.42 22.74 2.62
C VAL A 220 -2.31 23.34 3.71
N GLY A 221 -2.94 24.46 3.36
CA GLY A 221 -3.76 25.24 4.26
C GLY A 221 -3.00 26.43 4.86
N ILE A 222 -3.77 27.44 5.32
CA ILE A 222 -3.21 28.71 5.87
C ILE A 222 -2.27 28.45 7.06
N LYS A 223 -2.52 27.38 7.82
CA LYS A 223 -1.75 26.98 9.01
C LYS A 223 -1.00 25.66 8.80
N GLU A 224 -0.92 25.15 7.58
CA GLU A 224 -0.24 23.89 7.22
C GLU A 224 -0.71 22.69 8.07
N THR A 225 -2.01 22.64 8.38
CA THR A 225 -2.62 21.57 9.18
C THR A 225 -3.00 20.31 8.37
N LEU A 226 -2.83 20.37 7.06
CA LEU A 226 -3.15 19.31 6.13
C LEU A 226 -1.90 18.84 5.39
N LEU A 227 -1.86 17.56 5.02
CA LEU A 227 -0.88 16.97 4.12
C LEU A 227 -1.58 16.54 2.84
N SER A 228 -1.12 17.05 1.70
CA SER A 228 -1.55 16.59 0.38
C SER A 228 -0.44 15.80 -0.28
N SER A 229 -0.73 14.57 -0.70
CA SER A 229 0.25 13.68 -1.34
C SER A 229 -0.44 12.67 -2.24
N PRO A 230 0.22 12.19 -3.30
CA PRO A 230 -0.13 10.92 -3.91
C PRO A 230 0.02 9.76 -2.91
N ARG A 231 -0.77 8.70 -3.07
CA ARG A 231 -0.58 7.39 -2.39
C ARG A 231 -0.66 7.43 -0.86
N LEU A 232 -1.44 8.36 -0.28
CA LEU A 232 -1.73 8.30 1.16
C LEU A 232 -2.43 6.98 1.48
N ASP A 233 -3.31 6.55 0.60
CA ASP A 233 -3.81 5.20 0.44
C ASP A 233 -2.78 4.33 -0.29
N ASN A 234 -2.10 3.37 0.34
CA ASN A 234 -2.12 3.05 1.79
C ASN A 234 -0.72 3.20 2.40
N GLN A 235 0.14 4.06 1.80
CA GLN A 235 1.51 4.28 2.28
C GLN A 235 1.55 4.88 3.70
N THR A 236 0.48 5.54 4.14
CA THR A 236 0.34 6.02 5.52
C THR A 236 0.29 4.84 6.50
N SER A 237 -0.47 3.80 6.18
CA SER A 237 -0.55 2.60 7.00
C SER A 237 0.75 1.80 6.98
N VAL A 238 1.38 1.66 5.81
CA VAL A 238 2.72 1.04 5.69
C VAL A 238 3.71 1.74 6.61
N ALA A 239 3.78 3.08 6.56
CA ALA A 239 4.67 3.87 7.41
C ALA A 239 4.37 3.67 8.91
N ALA A 240 3.08 3.63 9.30
CA ALA A 240 2.68 3.42 10.68
C ALA A 240 3.08 2.03 11.18
N LEU A 241 2.90 0.99 10.37
CA LEU A 241 3.29 -0.38 10.72
C LEU A 241 4.80 -0.55 10.83
N LEU A 242 5.56 0.03 9.90
CA LEU A 242 7.03 0.00 9.93
C LEU A 242 7.58 0.71 11.18
N ALA A 243 7.07 1.90 11.50
CA ALA A 243 7.46 2.59 12.72
C ALA A 243 7.15 1.75 13.97
N ALA A 244 5.94 1.19 14.03
CA ALA A 244 5.47 0.44 15.18
C ALA A 244 6.21 -0.88 15.41
N ILE A 245 6.55 -1.64 14.35
CA ILE A 245 7.27 -2.91 14.53
C ILE A 245 8.72 -2.70 14.96
N VAL A 246 9.31 -1.56 14.61
CA VAL A 246 10.67 -1.15 15.02
C VAL A 246 10.67 -0.60 16.45
N GLU A 247 9.66 0.19 16.83
CA GLU A 247 9.57 0.87 18.12
C GLU A 247 8.93 0.00 19.23
N GLY A 248 8.22 -1.07 18.87
CA GLY A 248 7.52 -1.96 19.81
C GLY A 248 8.49 -2.62 20.81
N THR A 249 8.14 -2.60 22.08
CA THR A 249 9.02 -3.03 23.18
C THR A 249 8.62 -4.36 23.84
N ARG A 250 7.63 -5.05 23.27
CA ARG A 250 7.11 -6.31 23.82
C ARG A 250 8.16 -7.42 23.85
N THR A 251 8.30 -8.10 24.99
CA THR A 251 9.32 -9.14 25.20
C THR A 251 8.80 -10.56 25.32
N ASP A 252 7.47 -10.78 25.48
CA ASP A 252 6.91 -12.09 25.81
C ASP A 252 6.26 -12.85 24.64
N GLY A 253 6.05 -12.21 23.50
CA GLY A 253 5.32 -12.81 22.39
C GLY A 253 5.92 -12.49 21.02
N ILE A 254 5.09 -12.66 20.00
CA ILE A 254 5.39 -12.30 18.62
C ILE A 254 4.55 -11.10 18.22
N ASN A 255 5.22 -10.08 17.64
CA ASN A 255 4.57 -9.04 16.86
C ASN A 255 4.88 -9.30 15.40
N LEU A 256 3.87 -9.19 14.52
CA LEU A 256 4.01 -9.44 13.09
C LEU A 256 3.30 -8.35 12.29
N ILE A 257 3.95 -7.82 11.26
CA ILE A 257 3.31 -7.01 10.23
C ILE A 257 3.28 -7.78 8.91
N ALA A 258 2.18 -7.61 8.16
CA ALA A 258 2.01 -8.10 6.79
C ALA A 258 1.66 -6.92 5.89
N LEU A 259 2.50 -6.67 4.88
CA LEU A 259 2.27 -5.67 3.85
C LEU A 259 1.91 -6.41 2.57
N PHE A 260 0.63 -6.47 2.22
CA PHE A 260 0.11 -7.21 1.08
C PHE A 260 0.14 -6.39 -0.20
N ASP A 261 0.16 -7.06 -1.34
CA ASP A 261 -0.09 -6.48 -2.65
C ASP A 261 -1.50 -6.84 -3.14
N ASN A 262 -1.96 -6.16 -4.18
CA ASN A 262 -3.21 -6.42 -4.89
C ASN A 262 -4.50 -6.23 -4.06
N GLU A 263 -4.45 -5.38 -3.04
CA GLU A 263 -5.65 -4.99 -2.29
C GLU A 263 -6.67 -4.31 -3.22
N GLU A 264 -6.21 -3.36 -4.03
CA GLU A 264 -6.98 -2.50 -4.93
C GLU A 264 -7.72 -3.25 -6.05
N ILE A 265 -7.39 -4.51 -6.25
CA ILE A 265 -8.03 -5.41 -7.23
C ILE A 265 -8.66 -6.64 -6.59
N GLY A 266 -8.91 -6.60 -5.26
CA GLY A 266 -9.68 -7.58 -4.52
C GLY A 266 -8.88 -8.67 -3.81
N ASN A 267 -7.59 -8.48 -3.57
CA ASN A 267 -6.72 -9.37 -2.76
C ASN A 267 -6.52 -10.80 -3.30
N THR A 268 -7.18 -11.19 -4.40
CA THR A 268 -7.20 -12.58 -4.89
C THR A 268 -5.98 -12.87 -5.77
N SER A 269 -4.82 -13.01 -5.15
CA SER A 269 -3.57 -13.37 -5.83
C SER A 269 -2.64 -14.11 -4.86
N LYS A 270 -1.49 -14.62 -5.36
CA LYS A 270 -0.46 -15.23 -4.51
C LYS A 270 0.21 -14.23 -3.53
N GLN A 271 0.06 -12.92 -3.77
CA GLN A 271 0.67 -11.82 -3.04
C GLN A 271 -0.35 -11.05 -2.18
N GLY A 272 -1.64 -11.26 -2.42
CA GLY A 272 -2.73 -10.60 -1.72
C GLY A 272 -3.13 -11.28 -0.42
N ALA A 273 -3.98 -10.62 0.35
CA ALA A 273 -4.47 -11.11 1.63
C ALA A 273 -5.34 -12.39 1.53
N ALA A 274 -5.81 -12.74 0.32
CA ALA A 274 -6.51 -13.99 0.04
C ALA A 274 -5.57 -15.20 -0.12
N SER A 275 -4.25 -15.01 -0.08
CA SER A 275 -3.32 -16.13 -0.09
C SER A 275 -3.23 -16.80 1.29
N ILE A 276 -2.94 -18.10 1.30
CA ILE A 276 -2.72 -18.86 2.55
C ILE A 276 -1.42 -18.47 3.28
N LEU A 277 -0.61 -17.59 2.68
CA LEU A 277 0.77 -17.35 3.11
C LEU A 277 0.87 -16.79 4.53
N LEU A 278 -0.04 -15.90 4.96
CA LEU A 278 -0.05 -15.38 6.33
C LEU A 278 -0.22 -16.52 7.36
N HIS A 279 -1.16 -17.43 7.10
CA HIS A 279 -1.40 -18.60 7.93
C HIS A 279 -0.16 -19.49 8.00
N ASP A 280 0.44 -19.80 6.87
CA ASP A 280 1.63 -20.65 6.79
C ASP A 280 2.86 -19.99 7.41
N MET A 281 2.98 -18.66 7.28
CA MET A 281 4.02 -17.88 7.96
C MET A 281 3.94 -18.04 9.47
N VAL A 282 2.78 -17.82 10.07
CA VAL A 282 2.60 -17.96 11.51
C VAL A 282 2.90 -19.38 11.97
N LYS A 283 2.36 -20.40 11.29
CA LYS A 283 2.69 -21.81 11.58
C LYS A 283 4.19 -22.08 11.54
N ARG A 284 4.86 -21.55 10.54
CA ARG A 284 6.29 -21.75 10.38
C ARG A 284 7.11 -21.03 11.45
N ILE A 285 6.71 -19.83 11.87
CA ILE A 285 7.35 -19.09 12.94
C ILE A 285 7.30 -19.92 14.23
N TYR A 286 6.12 -20.36 14.68
CA TYR A 286 5.98 -21.12 15.92
C TYR A 286 6.71 -22.47 15.87
N ARG A 287 6.61 -23.20 14.75
CA ARG A 287 7.36 -24.46 14.54
C ARG A 287 8.87 -24.23 14.63
N SER A 288 9.38 -23.16 14.04
CA SER A 288 10.82 -22.85 14.08
C SER A 288 11.32 -22.46 15.47
N LEU A 289 10.40 -22.04 16.36
CA LEU A 289 10.68 -21.77 17.78
C LEU A 289 10.50 -23.00 18.67
N GLY A 290 10.19 -24.18 18.08
CA GLY A 290 10.05 -25.44 18.80
C GLY A 290 8.68 -25.66 19.44
N CYS A 291 7.65 -24.86 19.09
CA CYS A 291 6.29 -25.05 19.56
C CYS A 291 5.63 -26.28 18.94
N SER A 292 4.80 -26.95 19.71
CA SER A 292 3.92 -28.02 19.23
C SER A 292 2.84 -27.50 18.29
N GLU A 293 2.17 -28.39 17.60
CA GLU A 293 1.04 -28.04 16.71
C GLU A 293 -0.12 -27.43 17.52
N GLU A 294 -0.45 -28.02 18.68
CA GLU A 294 -1.48 -27.52 19.58
C GLU A 294 -1.16 -26.12 20.13
N GLU A 295 0.07 -25.87 20.57
CA GLU A 295 0.51 -24.54 21.00
C GLU A 295 0.42 -23.51 19.88
N THR A 296 0.75 -23.93 18.66
CA THR A 296 0.65 -23.08 17.45
C THR A 296 -0.81 -22.71 17.17
N ASP A 297 -1.70 -23.69 17.17
CA ASP A 297 -3.13 -23.46 16.92
C ASP A 297 -3.76 -22.57 18.00
N CYS A 298 -3.43 -22.82 19.28
CA CYS A 298 -3.87 -21.96 20.40
C CYS A 298 -3.40 -20.50 20.23
N ALA A 299 -2.14 -20.30 19.85
CA ALA A 299 -1.59 -18.96 19.61
C ALA A 299 -2.27 -18.26 18.43
N MET A 300 -2.53 -18.99 17.35
CA MET A 300 -3.21 -18.48 16.15
C MET A 300 -4.62 -18.00 16.50
N TYR A 301 -5.46 -18.85 17.09
CA TYR A 301 -6.85 -18.50 17.45
C TYR A 301 -6.94 -17.53 18.63
N GLY A 302 -5.94 -17.50 19.51
CA GLY A 302 -5.83 -16.54 20.60
C GLY A 302 -5.30 -15.16 20.21
N GLY A 303 -4.85 -15.00 18.98
CA GLY A 303 -4.25 -13.78 18.46
C GLY A 303 -5.24 -12.64 18.18
N MET A 304 -4.70 -11.53 17.69
CA MET A 304 -5.47 -10.39 17.21
C MET A 304 -4.77 -9.72 16.01
N LEU A 305 -5.56 -9.27 15.02
CA LEU A 305 -5.11 -8.58 13.83
C LEU A 305 -5.67 -7.15 13.79
N LEU A 306 -4.81 -6.16 13.61
CA LEU A 306 -5.18 -4.83 13.15
C LEU A 306 -5.14 -4.82 11.62
N SER A 307 -6.27 -4.62 10.97
CA SER A 307 -6.34 -4.34 9.54
C SER A 307 -6.24 -2.83 9.38
N VAL A 308 -5.11 -2.37 8.84
CA VAL A 308 -4.79 -0.94 8.80
C VAL A 308 -4.88 -0.44 7.37
N ASP A 309 -5.94 0.29 7.12
CA ASP A 309 -6.27 0.85 5.83
C ASP A 309 -7.02 2.17 6.02
N VAL A 310 -6.94 3.09 5.06
CA VAL A 310 -7.51 4.43 5.20
C VAL A 310 -9.05 4.42 5.31
N ALA A 311 -9.63 5.52 5.72
CA ALA A 311 -11.08 5.71 5.86
C ALA A 311 -11.54 6.97 5.11
N HIS A 312 -12.84 7.10 4.85
CA HIS A 312 -13.39 8.33 4.28
C HIS A 312 -13.59 9.38 5.37
N ALA A 313 -13.13 10.61 5.11
CA ALA A 313 -13.46 11.78 5.93
C ALA A 313 -14.75 12.46 5.46
N LEU A 314 -15.41 13.19 6.36
CA LEU A 314 -16.52 14.06 6.01
C LEU A 314 -16.10 15.11 4.98
N HIS A 315 -16.68 15.03 3.78
CA HIS A 315 -16.40 16.00 2.73
C HIS A 315 -17.17 17.32 3.01
N PRO A 316 -16.48 18.46 3.13
CA PRO A 316 -17.12 19.71 3.57
C PRO A 316 -18.23 20.20 2.62
N ASN A 317 -18.10 19.90 1.32
CA ASN A 317 -19.10 20.30 0.30
C ASN A 317 -20.18 19.22 0.05
N HIS A 318 -20.04 18.01 0.63
CA HIS A 318 -20.91 16.85 0.40
C HIS A 318 -21.20 16.09 1.69
N LYS A 319 -21.62 16.82 2.73
CA LYS A 319 -21.89 16.24 4.06
C LYS A 319 -22.98 15.15 4.02
N GLU A 320 -23.91 15.29 3.10
CA GLU A 320 -25.01 14.32 2.87
C GLU A 320 -24.54 12.94 2.39
N LYS A 321 -23.27 12.80 2.01
CA LYS A 321 -22.68 11.49 1.58
C LYS A 321 -22.21 10.63 2.74
N MET A 322 -22.12 11.19 3.95
CA MET A 322 -21.66 10.49 5.15
C MET A 322 -22.83 10.07 6.03
N ASP A 323 -22.55 9.11 6.94
CA ASP A 323 -23.47 8.78 8.04
C ASP A 323 -23.73 10.00 8.92
N ILE A 324 -24.92 10.11 9.46
CA ILE A 324 -25.36 11.31 10.19
C ILE A 324 -24.72 11.49 11.57
N THR A 325 -24.16 10.40 12.14
CA THR A 325 -23.55 10.40 13.49
C THR A 325 -22.13 9.85 13.52
N ASN A 326 -21.71 9.03 12.52
CA ASN A 326 -20.40 8.37 12.47
C ASN A 326 -19.58 8.88 11.26
N HIS A 327 -19.22 10.17 11.31
CA HIS A 327 -18.56 10.86 10.22
C HIS A 327 -17.27 11.54 10.70
N PRO A 328 -16.11 10.88 10.54
CA PRO A 328 -14.84 11.44 10.97
C PRO A 328 -14.43 12.66 10.18
N VAL A 329 -13.66 13.52 10.82
CA VAL A 329 -13.04 14.71 10.21
C VAL A 329 -11.53 14.60 10.23
N LEU A 330 -10.86 15.37 9.38
CA LEU A 330 -9.39 15.43 9.34
C LEU A 330 -8.86 16.12 10.61
N GLY A 331 -7.81 15.56 11.21
CA GLY A 331 -7.11 16.16 12.34
C GLY A 331 -7.55 15.70 13.72
N ASP A 332 -8.62 14.89 13.82
CA ASP A 332 -9.14 14.37 15.09
C ASP A 332 -8.72 12.92 15.39
N GLY A 333 -7.64 12.46 14.73
CA GLY A 333 -7.08 11.13 14.91
C GLY A 333 -7.60 10.10 13.91
N PHE A 334 -7.15 8.86 14.07
CA PHE A 334 -7.52 7.76 13.19
C PHE A 334 -8.95 7.25 13.43
N CYS A 335 -9.48 6.46 12.48
CA CYS A 335 -10.81 5.87 12.53
C CYS A 335 -10.78 4.42 12.97
N ILE A 336 -11.73 4.01 13.81
CA ILE A 336 -12.13 2.61 13.98
C ILE A 336 -13.32 2.38 13.06
N LYS A 337 -13.17 1.47 12.09
CA LYS A 337 -14.16 1.20 11.03
C LYS A 337 -15.00 -0.03 11.39
N GLU A 338 -16.30 0.03 11.15
CA GLU A 338 -17.18 -1.13 11.28
C GLU A 338 -18.28 -1.14 10.19
N ALA A 339 -18.69 -2.32 9.79
CA ALA A 339 -19.79 -2.53 8.85
C ALA A 339 -20.57 -3.80 9.20
N CYS A 340 -21.90 -3.72 9.23
CA CYS A 340 -22.74 -4.90 9.47
C CYS A 340 -22.65 -5.94 8.35
N SER A 341 -22.22 -5.54 7.15
CA SER A 341 -21.94 -6.43 6.01
C SER A 341 -20.65 -7.22 6.13
N GLN A 342 -19.84 -6.99 7.19
CA GLN A 342 -18.51 -7.56 7.37
C GLN A 342 -17.51 -7.19 6.25
N SER A 343 -17.78 -6.10 5.52
CA SER A 343 -16.78 -5.52 4.62
C SER A 343 -15.59 -4.91 5.39
N TYR A 344 -15.76 -4.67 6.69
CA TYR A 344 -14.73 -4.47 7.70
C TYR A 344 -14.88 -5.58 8.73
N ALA A 345 -13.80 -6.31 9.03
CA ALA A 345 -13.81 -7.49 9.91
C ALA A 345 -13.80 -7.14 11.41
N THR A 346 -14.48 -6.08 11.78
CA THR A 346 -14.47 -5.51 13.12
C THR A 346 -15.57 -6.09 13.99
N ASP A 347 -15.23 -6.49 15.22
CA ASP A 347 -16.19 -6.86 16.25
C ASP A 347 -16.09 -5.98 17.51
N ALA A 348 -17.13 -5.97 18.34
CA ALA A 348 -17.22 -5.13 19.52
C ALA A 348 -16.13 -5.44 20.57
N LYS A 349 -15.64 -6.68 20.67
CA LYS A 349 -14.58 -7.05 21.62
C LYS A 349 -13.23 -6.51 21.15
N ALA A 350 -12.94 -6.60 19.85
CA ALA A 350 -11.73 -6.01 19.26
C ALA A 350 -11.72 -4.48 19.43
N ILE A 351 -12.86 -3.83 19.17
CA ILE A 351 -13.02 -2.38 19.44
C ILE A 351 -12.76 -2.06 20.92
N GLY A 352 -13.33 -2.85 21.83
CA GLY A 352 -13.16 -2.64 23.28
C GLY A 352 -11.71 -2.71 23.70
N ILE A 353 -10.93 -3.67 23.17
CA ILE A 353 -9.49 -3.79 23.44
C ILE A 353 -8.75 -2.54 22.93
N LEU A 354 -8.98 -2.17 21.65
CA LEU A 354 -8.29 -1.04 21.05
C LEU A 354 -8.64 0.30 21.73
N ARG A 355 -9.90 0.50 22.10
CA ARG A 355 -10.33 1.69 22.82
C ARG A 355 -9.64 1.81 24.18
N GLN A 356 -9.60 0.74 24.96
CA GLN A 356 -8.87 0.73 26.25
C GLN A 356 -7.40 1.08 26.05
N LEU A 357 -6.75 0.52 25.01
CA LEU A 357 -5.39 0.83 24.65
C LEU A 357 -5.20 2.32 24.32
N CYS A 358 -6.07 2.88 23.49
CA CYS A 358 -6.03 4.29 23.12
C CYS A 358 -6.27 5.21 24.32
N ASP A 359 -7.28 4.91 25.16
CA ASP A 359 -7.62 5.70 26.34
C ASP A 359 -6.47 5.72 27.37
N GLN A 360 -5.82 4.58 27.60
CA GLN A 360 -4.65 4.46 28.48
C GLN A 360 -3.46 5.28 27.97
N ASN A 361 -3.28 5.37 26.67
CA ASN A 361 -2.17 6.08 26.04
C ASN A 361 -2.55 7.50 25.57
N LYS A 362 -3.78 7.95 25.81
CA LYS A 362 -4.32 9.28 25.40
C LYS A 362 -4.21 9.52 23.89
N ILE A 363 -4.51 8.49 23.10
CA ILE A 363 -4.46 8.52 21.64
C ILE A 363 -5.85 8.87 21.11
N ALA A 364 -5.92 9.86 20.23
CA ALA A 364 -7.18 10.30 19.62
C ALA A 364 -7.65 9.29 18.54
N TYR A 365 -8.96 8.97 18.57
CA TYR A 365 -9.60 8.12 17.58
C TYR A 365 -11.05 8.54 17.34
N GLN A 366 -11.56 8.18 16.19
CA GLN A 366 -12.94 8.45 15.75
C GLN A 366 -13.63 7.14 15.36
N ARG A 367 -14.94 7.21 15.12
CA ARG A 367 -15.73 6.07 14.60
C ARG A 367 -16.15 6.36 13.16
N PHE A 368 -16.07 5.33 12.33
CA PHE A 368 -16.52 5.36 10.95
C PHE A 368 -17.48 4.20 10.65
N VAL A 369 -18.63 4.55 10.10
CA VAL A 369 -19.61 3.63 9.55
C VAL A 369 -20.09 4.20 8.22
N ASN A 370 -20.29 3.37 7.20
CA ASN A 370 -20.86 3.83 5.94
C ASN A 370 -22.30 4.32 6.13
N ARG A 371 -22.71 5.31 5.37
CA ARG A 371 -24.11 5.71 5.28
C ARG A 371 -24.97 4.50 4.87
N SER A 372 -26.14 4.31 5.52
CA SER A 372 -26.94 3.07 5.42
C SER A 372 -27.42 2.74 4.00
N ASP A 373 -27.54 3.73 3.13
CA ASP A 373 -27.96 3.61 1.72
C ASP A 373 -26.79 3.61 0.72
N VAL A 374 -25.55 3.61 1.22
CA VAL A 374 -24.33 3.59 0.39
C VAL A 374 -23.56 2.30 0.66
N ARG A 375 -23.32 1.52 -0.39
CA ARG A 375 -22.42 0.38 -0.30
C ARG A 375 -20.97 0.89 -0.27
N GLY A 376 -20.31 0.71 0.87
CA GLY A 376 -18.89 1.01 1.01
C GLY A 376 -17.98 -0.02 0.34
N GLY A 377 -16.69 0.28 0.24
CA GLY A 377 -15.65 -0.68 -0.08
C GLY A 377 -15.45 -1.71 1.04
N GLY A 378 -14.57 -2.69 0.79
CA GLY A 378 -14.05 -3.59 1.81
C GLY A 378 -12.59 -3.29 2.09
N THR A 379 -11.97 -4.05 3.00
CA THR A 379 -10.55 -3.96 3.33
C THR A 379 -9.91 -5.34 3.32
N LEU A 380 -8.59 -5.36 3.28
CA LEU A 380 -7.80 -6.60 3.39
C LEU A 380 -8.15 -7.44 4.64
N GLY A 381 -8.59 -6.81 5.74
CA GLY A 381 -8.94 -7.48 6.98
C GLY A 381 -10.11 -8.44 6.84
N SER A 382 -11.14 -8.08 6.08
CA SER A 382 -12.28 -8.97 5.80
C SER A 382 -11.86 -10.22 5.04
N VAL A 383 -10.88 -10.08 4.14
CA VAL A 383 -10.34 -11.20 3.35
C VAL A 383 -9.36 -12.04 4.18
N ALA A 384 -8.38 -11.43 4.82
CA ALA A 384 -7.39 -12.12 5.64
C ALA A 384 -8.05 -12.94 6.77
N SER A 385 -9.07 -12.39 7.43
CA SER A 385 -9.77 -13.06 8.53
C SER A 385 -10.61 -14.27 8.11
N THR A 386 -10.89 -14.47 6.82
CA THR A 386 -11.55 -15.71 6.33
C THR A 386 -10.57 -16.88 6.26
N LEU A 387 -9.30 -16.62 5.97
CA LEU A 387 -8.25 -17.65 5.87
C LEU A 387 -7.51 -17.83 7.20
N PHE A 388 -7.48 -16.79 8.01
CA PHE A 388 -6.87 -16.78 9.33
C PHE A 388 -7.89 -16.23 10.35
N PRO A 389 -8.84 -17.06 10.84
CA PRO A 389 -10.02 -16.62 11.61
C PRO A 389 -9.63 -16.14 13.01
N VAL A 390 -8.96 -15.03 13.08
CA VAL A 390 -8.49 -14.36 14.30
C VAL A 390 -9.35 -13.12 14.57
N ARG A 391 -9.42 -12.70 15.83
CA ARG A 391 -10.08 -11.44 16.18
C ARG A 391 -9.45 -10.30 15.41
N THR A 392 -10.28 -9.52 14.71
CA THR A 392 -9.80 -8.45 13.81
C THR A 392 -10.51 -7.14 14.11
N VAL A 393 -9.80 -6.02 13.94
CA VAL A 393 -10.36 -4.67 13.93
C VAL A 393 -9.76 -3.88 12.77
N ASP A 394 -10.62 -3.23 11.99
CA ASP A 394 -10.25 -2.35 10.89
C ASP A 394 -10.11 -0.91 11.39
N ILE A 395 -8.94 -0.33 11.13
CA ILE A 395 -8.60 1.04 11.52
C ILE A 395 -7.90 1.76 10.38
N GLY A 396 -7.90 3.11 10.40
CA GLY A 396 -7.13 3.88 9.42
C GLY A 396 -7.31 5.38 9.49
N ILE A 397 -6.47 6.08 8.76
CA ILE A 397 -6.49 7.56 8.69
C ILE A 397 -7.66 8.02 7.83
N PRO A 398 -8.45 9.02 8.26
CA PRO A 398 -9.48 9.61 7.40
C PRO A 398 -8.84 10.42 6.27
N LEU A 399 -9.30 10.20 5.03
CA LEU A 399 -8.86 10.90 3.83
C LEU A 399 -10.00 11.64 3.13
N LEU A 400 -9.65 12.71 2.44
CA LEU A 400 -10.42 13.27 1.33
C LEU A 400 -9.73 12.92 0.01
N SER A 401 -10.54 12.80 -1.06
CA SER A 401 -10.05 12.45 -2.40
C SER A 401 -9.30 11.11 -2.50
N MET A 402 -9.71 10.12 -1.68
CA MET A 402 -9.19 8.75 -1.78
C MET A 402 -9.27 8.27 -3.23
N HIS A 403 -8.22 7.56 -3.71
CA HIS A 403 -8.04 7.11 -5.09
C HIS A 403 -7.86 8.21 -6.15
N SER A 404 -7.71 9.47 -5.74
CA SER A 404 -7.23 10.52 -6.62
C SER A 404 -5.73 10.36 -6.90
N ALA A 405 -5.25 10.88 -8.02
CA ALA A 405 -3.80 10.98 -8.26
C ALA A 405 -3.07 11.78 -7.15
N ARG A 406 -3.83 12.56 -6.35
CA ARG A 406 -3.36 13.27 -5.16
C ARG A 406 -4.47 13.39 -4.13
N GLU A 407 -4.19 12.95 -2.92
CA GLU A 407 -5.13 12.81 -1.80
C GLU A 407 -4.84 13.84 -0.69
N LEU A 408 -5.69 13.88 0.35
CA LEU A 408 -5.59 14.86 1.42
C LEU A 408 -5.90 14.22 2.78
N MET A 409 -5.05 14.46 3.79
CA MET A 409 -5.24 14.03 5.18
C MET A 409 -4.99 15.15 6.18
N GLY A 410 -5.43 14.96 7.42
CA GLY A 410 -5.01 15.78 8.57
C GLY A 410 -3.58 15.45 8.98
N ARG A 411 -2.76 16.46 9.23
CA ARG A 411 -1.34 16.29 9.53
C ARG A 411 -1.11 15.47 10.81
N THR A 412 -1.96 15.62 11.83
CA THR A 412 -1.85 14.95 13.13
C THR A 412 -2.37 13.51 13.15
N ASP A 413 -3.14 13.10 12.14
CA ASP A 413 -3.81 11.80 12.12
C ASP A 413 -2.82 10.64 12.02
N PHE A 414 -1.69 10.85 11.32
CA PHE A 414 -0.62 9.86 11.23
C PHE A 414 0.02 9.56 12.59
N ASP A 415 0.29 10.59 13.40
CA ASP A 415 0.89 10.39 14.71
C ASP A 415 -0.03 9.60 15.65
N ALA A 416 -1.35 9.81 15.55
CA ALA A 416 -2.34 9.06 16.30
C ALA A 416 -2.35 7.58 15.88
N LEU A 417 -2.41 7.28 14.58
CA LEU A 417 -2.38 5.90 14.07
C LEU A 417 -1.07 5.19 14.45
N ALA A 418 0.08 5.79 14.17
CA ALA A 418 1.37 5.20 14.48
C ALA A 418 1.56 4.96 15.98
N SER A 419 1.05 5.87 16.83
CA SER A 419 1.07 5.69 18.29
C SER A 419 0.19 4.54 18.74
N ALA A 420 -1.00 4.37 18.15
CA ALA A 420 -1.90 3.26 18.46
C ALA A 420 -1.28 1.90 18.13
N VAL A 421 -0.67 1.77 16.94
CA VAL A 421 -0.03 0.51 16.53
C VAL A 421 1.24 0.26 17.34
N THR A 422 2.03 1.28 17.68
CA THR A 422 3.20 1.13 18.58
C THR A 422 2.77 0.67 19.97
N ALA A 423 1.73 1.27 20.55
CA ALA A 423 1.19 0.83 21.84
C ALA A 423 0.63 -0.60 21.78
N TYR A 424 0.05 -1.01 20.66
CA TYR A 424 -0.40 -2.37 20.43
C TYR A 424 0.74 -3.38 20.37
N PHE A 425 1.93 -3.00 19.89
CA PHE A 425 3.13 -3.83 19.82
C PHE A 425 4.06 -3.72 21.05
N SER A 426 3.69 -2.93 22.02
CA SER A 426 4.39 -2.78 23.31
C SER A 426 3.61 -3.45 24.43
#